data_6c7370dde6c6c89cff319985b165a737
#
_entry.id   6c7370dde6c6c89cff319985b165a737
#
_cell.length_a   1.000
_cell.length_b   1.000
_cell.length_c   1.000
_cell.angle_alpha   90.00
_cell.angle_beta   90.00
_cell.angle_gamma   90.00
#
_symmetry.space_group_name_H-M   'P 1'
#
loop_
_entity.id
_entity.type
_entity.pdbx_description
1 polymer ?
#
loop_
_entity_poly.entity_id
_entity_poly.type
_entity_poly.pdbx_seq_one_letter_code
_entity_poly.pdbx_strand_id
1 'polypeptide(L)'
;VKAKNSKLSLKNGRFVASKERTGRELQVDQTIDRIRKTLQEADQSDSYTVQAIVETTEPKYTQEMVSKCQDLLGRYSTSYATSTAARATNVQTAAGRINGTILYPGKTFSTIKVIKERTEANGYKSASEYSSGKVVDGVGGGVCQVSTTLYNAVINAELEVVERSPHSMVVSYVDVSRDAAIAGDYKDFKFKNNTNAPVYIA
;
A
#
# COMPACT_ATOMS: atom_id res chain seq x y z
N VAL A 1 -21.86 15.06 -7.19
CA VAL A 1 -20.65 15.15 -6.39
C VAL A 1 -20.05 13.75 -6.23
N LYS A 2 -18.76 13.52 -6.59
CA LYS A 2 -18.12 12.19 -6.48
C LYS A 2 -17.84 11.82 -5.02
N ALA A 3 -17.95 10.53 -4.72
CA ALA A 3 -17.53 9.97 -3.44
C ALA A 3 -16.03 10.22 -3.19
N LYS A 4 -15.66 10.43 -1.93
CA LYS A 4 -14.27 10.62 -1.53
C LYS A 4 -13.96 9.75 -0.31
N ASN A 5 -12.98 8.88 -0.44
CA ASN A 5 -12.50 8.05 0.66
C ASN A 5 -11.78 8.88 1.72
N SER A 6 -11.88 8.44 2.96
CA SER A 6 -10.97 8.85 4.03
C SER A 6 -9.54 8.45 3.68
N LYS A 7 -8.58 9.26 4.11
CA LYS A 7 -7.14 9.03 3.91
C LYS A 7 -6.42 9.06 5.26
N LEU A 8 -5.51 8.10 5.46
CA LEU A 8 -4.57 8.11 6.56
C LEU A 8 -3.41 9.05 6.24
N SER A 9 -2.93 9.76 7.23
CA SER A 9 -1.69 10.54 7.17
C SER A 9 -0.99 10.51 8.53
N LEU A 10 0.34 10.55 8.53
CA LEU A 10 1.15 10.72 9.74
C LEU A 10 1.49 12.22 9.89
N LYS A 11 1.05 12.84 10.99
CA LYS A 11 1.33 14.25 11.30
C LYS A 11 1.87 14.34 12.73
N ASN A 12 3.05 14.90 12.88
CA ASN A 12 3.71 15.07 14.18
C ASN A 12 3.74 13.76 15.01
N GLY A 13 4.06 12.63 14.35
CA GLY A 13 4.12 11.32 14.98
C GLY A 13 2.77 10.68 15.32
N ARG A 14 1.64 11.28 14.92
CA ARG A 14 0.29 10.75 15.15
C ARG A 14 -0.41 10.44 13.84
N PHE A 15 -1.14 9.33 13.81
CA PHE A 15 -2.01 9.00 12.69
C PHE A 15 -3.27 9.87 12.71
N VAL A 16 -3.60 10.45 11.56
CA VAL A 16 -4.78 11.30 11.36
C VAL A 16 -5.56 10.79 10.16
N ALA A 17 -6.85 10.49 10.38
CA ALA A 17 -7.79 10.13 9.34
C ALA A 17 -8.56 11.38 8.86
N SER A 18 -8.64 11.58 7.53
CA SER A 18 -9.48 12.64 6.98
C SER A 18 -10.95 12.21 6.96
N LYS A 19 -11.86 13.18 6.94
CA LYS A 19 -13.28 12.91 6.72
C LYS A 19 -13.51 12.40 5.30
N GLU A 20 -14.32 11.37 5.16
CA GLU A 20 -14.86 10.89 3.88
C GLU A 20 -16.01 11.76 3.39
N ARG A 21 -16.51 11.47 2.20
CA ARG A 21 -17.70 12.09 1.65
C ARG A 21 -18.44 11.11 0.73
N THR A 22 -19.73 10.89 1.01
CA THR A 22 -20.65 10.18 0.13
C THR A 22 -20.82 10.92 -1.20
N GLY A 23 -20.77 10.19 -2.28
CA GLY A 23 -21.06 10.68 -3.62
C GLY A 23 -22.56 10.83 -3.82
N ARG A 24 -22.96 11.80 -4.66
CA ARG A 24 -24.35 12.02 -5.07
C ARG A 24 -24.39 12.37 -6.55
N GLU A 25 -25.20 11.64 -7.32
CA GLU A 25 -25.39 11.85 -8.75
C GLU A 25 -26.88 11.97 -9.05
N LEU A 26 -27.27 13.06 -9.71
CA LEU A 26 -28.64 13.27 -10.13
C LEU A 26 -28.99 12.31 -11.28
N GLN A 27 -30.03 11.53 -11.11
CA GLN A 27 -30.62 10.70 -12.16
C GLN A 27 -31.57 11.58 -12.99
N VAL A 28 -31.00 12.22 -14.02
CA VAL A 28 -31.68 13.28 -14.78
C VAL A 28 -32.96 12.76 -15.43
N ASP A 29 -32.89 11.67 -16.19
CA ASP A 29 -34.04 11.12 -16.95
C ASP A 29 -35.18 10.71 -16.00
N GLN A 30 -34.84 9.99 -14.93
CA GLN A 30 -35.82 9.57 -13.93
C GLN A 30 -36.44 10.76 -13.18
N THR A 31 -35.64 11.81 -12.96
CA THR A 31 -36.15 13.05 -12.34
C THR A 31 -37.11 13.78 -13.28
N ILE A 32 -36.78 13.87 -14.58
CA ILE A 32 -37.65 14.46 -15.60
C ILE A 32 -38.98 13.71 -15.70
N ASP A 33 -38.93 12.37 -15.72
CA ASP A 33 -40.14 11.54 -15.79
C ASP A 33 -41.02 11.75 -14.54
N ARG A 34 -40.40 11.88 -13.36
CA ARG A 34 -41.12 12.21 -12.14
C ARG A 34 -41.79 13.60 -12.23
N ILE A 35 -41.07 14.59 -12.76
CA ILE A 35 -41.62 15.93 -12.98
C ILE A 35 -42.83 15.85 -13.93
N ARG A 36 -42.71 15.19 -15.06
CA ARG A 36 -43.79 15.02 -16.06
C ARG A 36 -45.01 14.37 -15.43
N LYS A 37 -44.82 13.29 -14.66
CA LYS A 37 -45.92 12.61 -13.97
C LYS A 37 -46.60 13.52 -12.95
N THR A 38 -45.85 14.25 -12.13
CA THR A 38 -46.40 15.19 -11.15
C THR A 38 -47.23 16.26 -11.84
N LEU A 39 -46.76 16.81 -12.97
CA LEU A 39 -47.51 17.82 -13.74
C LEU A 39 -48.78 17.27 -14.40
N GLN A 40 -48.79 15.99 -14.81
CA GLN A 40 -49.99 15.35 -15.37
C GLN A 40 -51.06 15.04 -14.32
N GLU A 41 -50.65 14.74 -13.11
CA GLU A 41 -51.54 14.38 -12.00
C GLU A 41 -51.96 15.59 -11.13
N ALA A 42 -51.42 16.77 -11.44
CA ALA A 42 -51.53 17.95 -10.61
C ALA A 42 -52.83 18.74 -10.91
N ASP A 43 -53.43 19.29 -9.86
CA ASP A 43 -54.49 20.29 -9.96
C ASP A 43 -53.92 21.61 -10.52
N GLN A 44 -54.80 22.58 -10.81
CA GLN A 44 -54.38 23.95 -11.20
C GLN A 44 -53.77 24.69 -9.99
N SER A 45 -52.52 24.42 -9.69
CA SER A 45 -51.75 25.11 -8.64
C SER A 45 -50.61 25.91 -9.27
N ASP A 46 -50.25 27.04 -8.67
CA ASP A 46 -49.20 27.92 -9.18
C ASP A 46 -47.76 27.40 -8.93
N SER A 47 -47.60 26.39 -8.08
CA SER A 47 -46.28 25.82 -7.80
C SER A 47 -46.34 24.36 -7.38
N TYR A 48 -45.34 23.60 -7.81
CA TYR A 48 -45.15 22.17 -7.49
C TYR A 48 -43.74 21.94 -6.97
N THR A 49 -43.59 21.09 -5.97
CA THR A 49 -42.29 20.64 -5.46
C THR A 49 -42.11 19.18 -5.85
N VAL A 50 -41.07 18.91 -6.67
CA VAL A 50 -40.69 17.57 -7.06
C VAL A 50 -39.34 17.22 -6.47
N GLN A 51 -39.27 16.10 -5.74
CA GLN A 51 -38.03 15.62 -5.17
C GLN A 51 -37.17 14.95 -6.26
N ALA A 52 -35.97 15.46 -6.46
CA ALA A 52 -35.01 14.90 -7.42
C ALA A 52 -34.61 13.45 -7.04
N ILE A 53 -34.43 12.61 -8.05
CA ILE A 53 -33.92 11.24 -7.85
C ILE A 53 -32.40 11.32 -7.87
N VAL A 54 -31.77 10.94 -6.75
CA VAL A 54 -30.33 11.00 -6.53
C VAL A 54 -29.81 9.62 -6.18
N GLU A 55 -28.85 9.14 -6.98
CA GLU A 55 -28.08 7.94 -6.63
C GLU A 55 -26.95 8.33 -5.68
N THR A 56 -26.76 7.52 -4.64
CA THR A 56 -25.69 7.71 -3.65
C THR A 56 -24.60 6.66 -3.83
N THR A 57 -23.35 7.09 -3.76
CA THR A 57 -22.17 6.21 -3.78
C THR A 57 -21.43 6.34 -2.46
N GLU A 58 -21.40 5.26 -1.69
CA GLU A 58 -20.67 5.26 -0.42
C GLU A 58 -19.15 5.21 -0.62
N PRO A 59 -18.36 5.89 0.23
CA PRO A 59 -16.91 5.80 0.20
C PRO A 59 -16.46 4.41 0.60
N LYS A 60 -15.47 3.87 -0.10
CA LYS A 60 -14.89 2.55 0.20
C LYS A 60 -14.14 2.52 1.54
N TYR A 61 -13.51 3.63 1.90
CA TYR A 61 -12.75 3.78 3.15
C TYR A 61 -13.34 4.92 3.97
N THR A 62 -13.91 4.58 5.11
CA THR A 62 -14.50 5.54 6.06
C THR A 62 -13.46 6.06 7.04
N GLN A 63 -13.72 7.18 7.69
CA GLN A 63 -12.87 7.72 8.75
C GLN A 63 -12.76 6.75 9.92
N GLU A 64 -13.84 6.09 10.29
CA GLU A 64 -13.84 5.05 11.32
C GLU A 64 -12.87 3.92 10.99
N MET A 65 -12.94 3.37 9.78
CA MET A 65 -12.01 2.32 9.32
C MET A 65 -10.56 2.79 9.36
N VAL A 66 -10.30 3.98 8.83
CA VAL A 66 -8.94 4.52 8.69
C VAL A 66 -8.32 4.87 10.04
N SER A 67 -9.13 5.31 11.01
CA SER A 67 -8.66 5.66 12.36
C SER A 67 -8.26 4.45 13.22
N LYS A 68 -8.57 3.22 12.79
CA LYS A 68 -8.13 1.97 13.47
C LYS A 68 -6.63 1.65 13.28
N CYS A 69 -5.92 2.38 12.42
CA CYS A 69 -4.47 2.23 12.26
C CYS A 69 -3.71 2.87 13.43
N GLN A 70 -3.59 2.16 14.55
CA GLN A 70 -2.96 2.67 15.79
C GLN A 70 -2.00 1.68 16.44
N ASP A 71 -2.22 0.38 16.28
CA ASP A 71 -1.48 -0.66 16.97
C ASP A 71 -0.26 -1.12 16.17
N LEU A 72 0.81 -1.51 16.87
CA LEU A 72 1.95 -2.18 16.27
C LEU A 72 1.60 -3.65 16.02
N LEU A 73 1.40 -4.01 14.74
CA LEU A 73 1.04 -5.38 14.36
C LEU A 73 2.25 -6.31 14.34
N GLY A 74 3.38 -5.83 13.85
CA GLY A 74 4.59 -6.63 13.74
C GLY A 74 5.83 -5.77 13.51
N ARG A 75 6.97 -6.24 13.96
CA ARG A 75 8.26 -5.61 13.73
C ARG A 75 9.36 -6.66 13.58
N TYR A 76 10.39 -6.32 12.82
CA TYR A 76 11.60 -7.09 12.71
C TYR A 76 12.78 -6.19 12.37
N SER A 77 13.99 -6.61 12.71
CA SER A 77 15.19 -5.83 12.41
C SER A 77 16.35 -6.76 12.01
N THR A 78 17.17 -6.28 11.10
CA THR A 78 18.46 -6.90 10.74
C THR A 78 19.53 -5.84 10.75
N SER A 79 20.78 -6.24 11.07
CA SER A 79 21.91 -5.33 11.09
C SER A 79 22.65 -5.35 9.76
N TYR A 80 23.06 -4.18 9.27
CA TYR A 80 23.97 -4.01 8.13
C TYR A 80 25.23 -3.18 8.50
N ALA A 81 25.57 -3.16 9.79
CA ALA A 81 26.68 -2.34 10.31
C ALA A 81 28.04 -2.70 9.70
N THR A 82 28.24 -3.95 9.27
CA THR A 82 29.46 -4.42 8.61
C THR A 82 29.46 -4.27 7.09
N SER A 83 28.44 -3.63 6.53
CA SER A 83 28.32 -3.43 5.08
C SER A 83 29.26 -2.35 4.57
N THR A 84 29.70 -2.50 3.30
CA THR A 84 30.36 -1.41 2.58
C THR A 84 29.44 -0.19 2.47
N ALA A 85 30.01 0.99 2.28
CA ALA A 85 29.21 2.23 2.11
C ALA A 85 28.21 2.13 0.95
N ALA A 86 28.61 1.51 -0.18
CA ALA A 86 27.74 1.31 -1.33
C ALA A 86 26.53 0.41 -0.98
N ARG A 87 26.78 -0.72 -0.30
CA ARG A 87 25.71 -1.63 0.14
C ARG A 87 24.80 -0.96 1.17
N ALA A 88 25.35 -0.24 2.13
CA ALA A 88 24.57 0.53 3.13
C ALA A 88 23.66 1.56 2.45
N THR A 89 24.16 2.28 1.44
CA THR A 89 23.36 3.20 0.62
C THR A 89 22.18 2.49 -0.04
N ASN A 90 22.39 1.30 -0.62
CA ASN A 90 21.30 0.53 -1.24
C ASN A 90 20.23 0.12 -0.25
N VAL A 91 20.61 -0.37 0.93
CA VAL A 91 19.70 -0.75 2.01
C VAL A 91 18.88 0.47 2.46
N GLN A 92 19.53 1.61 2.70
CA GLN A 92 18.86 2.85 3.10
C GLN A 92 17.92 3.37 2.02
N THR A 93 18.33 3.34 0.75
CA THR A 93 17.51 3.78 -0.39
C THR A 93 16.25 2.93 -0.51
N ALA A 94 16.37 1.60 -0.45
CA ALA A 94 15.22 0.71 -0.54
C ALA A 94 14.28 0.86 0.67
N ALA A 95 14.82 0.88 1.89
CA ALA A 95 14.04 1.08 3.13
C ALA A 95 13.33 2.43 3.12
N GLY A 96 14.02 3.50 2.72
CA GLY A 96 13.45 4.85 2.63
C GLY A 96 12.27 4.94 1.65
N ARG A 97 12.27 4.15 0.57
CA ARG A 97 11.15 4.09 -0.38
C ARG A 97 9.95 3.33 0.14
N ILE A 98 10.17 2.34 0.99
CA ILE A 98 9.12 1.55 1.64
C ILE A 98 8.49 2.34 2.78
N ASN A 99 9.32 3.08 3.52
CA ASN A 99 8.89 3.87 4.68
C ASN A 99 7.77 4.86 4.31
N GLY A 100 6.73 4.91 5.13
CA GLY A 100 5.57 5.78 4.92
C GLY A 100 4.50 5.20 3.99
N THR A 101 4.67 3.97 3.50
CA THR A 101 3.66 3.32 2.65
C THR A 101 2.42 2.98 3.46
N ILE A 102 1.25 3.35 2.93
CA ILE A 102 -0.05 3.01 3.51
C ILE A 102 -0.73 1.98 2.61
N LEU A 103 -0.96 0.80 3.16
CA LEU A 103 -1.62 -0.30 2.48
C LEU A 103 -3.06 -0.45 2.99
N TYR A 104 -4.03 -0.05 2.18
CA TYR A 104 -5.45 -0.14 2.53
C TYR A 104 -5.97 -1.59 2.47
N PRO A 105 -7.07 -1.92 3.18
CA PRO A 105 -7.66 -3.24 3.20
C PRO A 105 -7.86 -3.84 1.81
N GLY A 106 -7.49 -5.11 1.65
CA GLY A 106 -7.58 -5.86 0.40
C GLY A 106 -6.57 -5.46 -0.68
N LYS A 107 -5.64 -4.53 -0.39
CA LYS A 107 -4.57 -4.15 -1.33
C LYS A 107 -3.33 -5.00 -1.12
N THR A 108 -2.61 -5.24 -2.22
CA THR A 108 -1.35 -5.98 -2.24
C THR A 108 -0.18 -5.01 -2.39
N PHE A 109 0.82 -5.19 -1.53
CA PHE A 109 2.13 -4.53 -1.63
C PHE A 109 3.04 -5.35 -2.53
N SER A 110 3.86 -4.69 -3.34
CA SER A 110 4.91 -5.28 -4.16
C SER A 110 6.22 -4.57 -3.84
N THR A 111 7.20 -5.31 -3.36
CA THR A 111 8.48 -4.75 -2.94
C THR A 111 9.22 -4.13 -4.12
N ILE A 112 9.37 -4.86 -5.23
CA ILE A 112 10.09 -4.34 -6.41
C ILE A 112 9.41 -3.10 -6.99
N LYS A 113 8.09 -3.04 -6.98
CA LYS A 113 7.34 -1.88 -7.48
C LYS A 113 7.60 -0.62 -6.64
N VAL A 114 7.69 -0.78 -5.31
CA VAL A 114 7.89 0.34 -4.39
C VAL A 114 9.34 0.80 -4.38
N ILE A 115 10.30 -0.13 -4.33
CA ILE A 115 11.73 0.22 -4.34
C ILE A 115 12.20 0.73 -5.71
N LYS A 116 11.39 0.57 -6.76
CA LYS A 116 11.68 0.90 -8.16
C LYS A 116 12.86 0.09 -8.73
N GLU A 117 13.15 0.34 -10.00
CA GLU A 117 14.31 -0.25 -10.67
C GLU A 117 15.61 0.12 -9.98
N ARG A 118 16.50 -0.85 -9.83
CA ARG A 118 17.80 -0.70 -9.16
C ARG A 118 18.83 -0.17 -10.13
N THR A 119 18.78 1.14 -10.37
CA THR A 119 19.70 1.88 -11.24
C THR A 119 20.42 2.98 -10.46
N GLU A 120 21.54 3.44 -10.96
CA GLU A 120 22.27 4.58 -10.36
C GLU A 120 21.43 5.86 -10.38
N ALA A 121 20.65 6.07 -11.44
CA ALA A 121 19.70 7.18 -11.54
C ALA A 121 18.64 7.15 -10.43
N ASN A 122 18.31 5.97 -9.93
CA ASN A 122 17.42 5.75 -8.79
C ASN A 122 18.16 5.77 -7.44
N GLY A 123 19.45 6.13 -7.39
CA GLY A 123 20.25 6.28 -6.17
C GLY A 123 20.88 4.98 -5.66
N TYR A 124 20.80 3.89 -6.43
CA TYR A 124 21.47 2.64 -6.08
C TYR A 124 22.94 2.66 -6.54
N LYS A 125 23.76 1.88 -5.87
CA LYS A 125 25.21 1.74 -6.13
C LYS A 125 25.55 0.30 -6.46
N SER A 126 26.66 0.09 -7.19
CA SER A 126 27.24 -1.24 -7.36
C SER A 126 27.75 -1.75 -6.01
N ALA A 127 27.33 -2.95 -5.65
CA ALA A 127 27.75 -3.65 -4.43
C ALA A 127 27.56 -5.15 -4.62
N SER A 128 28.25 -5.95 -3.79
CA SER A 128 28.18 -7.40 -3.90
C SER A 128 26.77 -7.95 -3.66
N GLU A 129 26.34 -8.84 -4.54
CA GLU A 129 25.07 -9.57 -4.48
C GLU A 129 25.25 -11.06 -4.80
N TYR A 130 24.30 -11.90 -4.39
CA TYR A 130 24.26 -13.30 -4.77
C TYR A 130 23.55 -13.46 -6.12
N SER A 131 24.25 -14.01 -7.12
CA SER A 131 23.71 -14.32 -8.43
C SER A 131 24.21 -15.69 -8.90
N SER A 132 23.28 -16.59 -9.23
CA SER A 132 23.58 -17.94 -9.76
C SER A 132 24.59 -18.72 -8.92
N GLY A 133 24.46 -18.65 -7.58
CA GLY A 133 25.36 -19.37 -6.66
C GLY A 133 26.77 -18.76 -6.50
N LYS A 134 26.96 -17.51 -6.96
CA LYS A 134 28.23 -16.77 -6.85
C LYS A 134 27.99 -15.41 -6.24
N VAL A 135 29.04 -14.83 -5.67
CA VAL A 135 29.08 -13.44 -5.26
C VAL A 135 29.59 -12.61 -6.45
N VAL A 136 28.79 -11.67 -6.90
CA VAL A 136 29.12 -10.77 -8.02
C VAL A 136 28.78 -9.33 -7.61
N ASP A 137 29.38 -8.37 -8.28
CA ASP A 137 29.00 -6.97 -8.09
C ASP A 137 27.82 -6.61 -9.01
N GLY A 138 26.78 -6.01 -8.44
CA GLY A 138 25.58 -5.58 -9.15
C GLY A 138 24.97 -4.33 -8.56
N VAL A 139 24.27 -3.55 -9.38
CA VAL A 139 23.60 -2.33 -8.91
C VAL A 139 22.41 -2.72 -8.02
N GLY A 140 22.44 -2.28 -6.76
CA GLY A 140 21.43 -2.60 -5.78
C GLY A 140 21.76 -3.79 -4.88
N GLY A 141 23.02 -4.28 -4.88
CA GLY A 141 23.47 -5.31 -3.94
C GLY A 141 23.10 -4.93 -2.50
N GLY A 142 22.46 -5.86 -1.76
CA GLY A 142 21.96 -5.65 -0.39
C GLY A 142 20.45 -5.44 -0.24
N VAL A 143 19.70 -5.10 -1.29
CA VAL A 143 18.24 -4.82 -1.17
C VAL A 143 17.41 -6.05 -0.74
N CYS A 144 17.87 -7.27 -1.00
CA CYS A 144 17.24 -8.49 -0.50
C CYS A 144 17.21 -8.57 1.04
N GLN A 145 18.12 -7.88 1.73
CA GLN A 145 18.05 -7.77 3.18
C GLN A 145 16.86 -6.93 3.62
N VAL A 146 16.49 -5.89 2.86
CA VAL A 146 15.29 -5.07 3.14
C VAL A 146 14.01 -5.88 2.92
N SER A 147 13.90 -6.62 1.80
CA SER A 147 12.73 -7.48 1.55
C SER A 147 12.61 -8.59 2.58
N THR A 148 13.72 -9.17 3.03
CA THR A 148 13.75 -10.17 4.09
C THR A 148 13.32 -9.60 5.44
N THR A 149 13.81 -8.41 5.80
CA THR A 149 13.41 -7.74 7.04
C THR A 149 11.90 -7.43 7.02
N LEU A 150 11.41 -6.92 5.90
CA LEU A 150 9.98 -6.65 5.70
C LEU A 150 9.15 -7.95 5.77
N TYR A 151 9.60 -9.04 5.14
CA TYR A 151 8.93 -10.33 5.20
C TYR A 151 8.74 -10.81 6.63
N ASN A 152 9.78 -10.73 7.46
CA ASN A 152 9.68 -11.13 8.86
C ASN A 152 8.74 -10.22 9.67
N ALA A 153 8.72 -8.92 9.41
CA ALA A 153 7.75 -8.02 10.03
C ALA A 153 6.32 -8.35 9.60
N VAL A 154 6.11 -8.72 8.33
CA VAL A 154 4.82 -9.08 7.74
C VAL A 154 4.27 -10.38 8.34
N ILE A 155 5.10 -11.43 8.51
CA ILE A 155 4.64 -12.67 9.15
C ILE A 155 4.37 -12.48 10.64
N ASN A 156 5.14 -11.63 11.32
CA ASN A 156 4.87 -11.28 12.72
C ASN A 156 3.57 -10.46 12.87
N ALA A 157 3.15 -9.75 11.81
CA ALA A 157 1.90 -9.01 11.73
C ALA A 157 0.72 -9.87 11.23
N GLU A 158 0.94 -11.15 10.94
CA GLU A 158 -0.06 -12.11 10.41
C GLU A 158 -0.75 -11.62 9.11
N LEU A 159 -0.02 -10.84 8.30
CA LEU A 159 -0.52 -10.42 7.00
C LEU A 159 -0.36 -11.53 5.96
N GLU A 160 -1.27 -11.57 4.99
CA GLU A 160 -1.30 -12.60 3.93
C GLU A 160 -0.09 -12.45 2.99
N VAL A 161 0.83 -13.42 3.02
CA VAL A 161 1.93 -13.51 2.07
C VAL A 161 1.42 -14.02 0.72
N VAL A 162 1.55 -13.21 -0.33
CA VAL A 162 1.06 -13.51 -1.69
C VAL A 162 2.17 -14.13 -2.54
N GLU A 163 3.40 -13.63 -2.40
CA GLU A 163 4.57 -14.11 -3.16
C GLU A 163 5.82 -13.98 -2.30
N ARG A 164 6.58 -15.05 -2.19
CA ARG A 164 7.89 -15.09 -1.53
C ARG A 164 8.76 -16.15 -2.19
N SER A 165 10.00 -15.81 -2.46
CA SER A 165 11.01 -16.75 -2.95
C SER A 165 12.21 -16.78 -2.01
N PRO A 166 12.79 -17.96 -1.72
CA PRO A 166 14.04 -18.06 -0.97
C PRO A 166 15.22 -17.66 -1.85
N HIS A 167 16.35 -17.34 -1.21
CA HIS A 167 17.62 -17.27 -1.89
C HIS A 167 18.10 -18.67 -2.31
N SER A 168 18.92 -18.73 -3.32
CA SER A 168 19.61 -19.97 -3.74
C SER A 168 20.76 -20.36 -2.81
N MET A 169 21.18 -19.46 -1.92
CA MET A 169 22.26 -19.65 -0.94
C MET A 169 21.81 -19.13 0.42
N VAL A 170 22.38 -19.69 1.48
CA VAL A 170 22.10 -19.22 2.86
C VAL A 170 22.62 -17.80 3.03
N VAL A 171 21.77 -16.92 3.56
CA VAL A 171 22.12 -15.55 3.93
C VAL A 171 22.39 -15.46 5.43
N SER A 172 23.35 -14.62 5.83
CA SER A 172 23.84 -14.58 7.21
C SER A 172 23.08 -13.62 8.14
N TYR A 173 22.17 -12.79 7.59
CA TYR A 173 21.47 -11.75 8.35
C TYR A 173 20.10 -12.18 8.87
N VAL A 174 19.70 -13.42 8.63
CA VAL A 174 18.43 -14.01 9.10
C VAL A 174 18.60 -15.53 9.23
N ASP A 175 17.78 -16.15 10.05
CA ASP A 175 17.72 -17.60 10.19
C ASP A 175 17.27 -18.29 8.89
N VAL A 176 17.64 -19.56 8.75
CA VAL A 176 17.29 -20.38 7.58
C VAL A 176 15.76 -20.40 7.38
N SER A 177 15.32 -20.35 6.15
CA SER A 177 13.91 -20.31 5.72
C SER A 177 13.14 -19.03 6.07
N ARG A 178 13.79 -18.03 6.64
CA ARG A 178 13.18 -16.74 6.99
C ARG A 178 13.57 -15.60 6.04
N ASP A 179 14.17 -15.91 4.92
CA ASP A 179 14.59 -14.95 3.90
C ASP A 179 13.50 -14.71 2.83
N ALA A 180 13.59 -13.59 2.15
CA ALA A 180 12.76 -13.27 0.99
C ALA A 180 13.61 -12.58 -0.08
N ALA A 181 13.98 -13.34 -1.11
CA ALA A 181 14.76 -12.86 -2.23
C ALA A 181 13.89 -12.08 -3.22
N ILE A 182 14.45 -11.00 -3.77
CA ILE A 182 13.86 -10.27 -4.89
C ILE A 182 14.87 -10.16 -6.03
N ALA A 183 14.42 -10.34 -7.29
CA ALA A 183 15.32 -10.31 -8.45
C ALA A 183 14.55 -9.91 -9.72
N GLY A 184 15.10 -8.95 -10.47
CA GLY A 184 14.51 -8.49 -11.73
C GLY A 184 13.03 -8.12 -11.56
N ASP A 185 12.22 -8.64 -12.48
CA ASP A 185 10.75 -8.57 -12.49
C ASP A 185 10.08 -9.93 -12.20
N TYR A 186 10.88 -11.00 -11.99
CA TYR A 186 10.42 -12.40 -11.87
C TYR A 186 10.43 -12.96 -10.45
N LYS A 187 11.06 -12.30 -9.48
CA LYS A 187 11.00 -12.65 -8.05
C LYS A 187 10.66 -11.43 -7.23
N ASP A 188 9.48 -11.40 -6.65
CA ASP A 188 9.04 -10.32 -5.78
C ASP A 188 8.71 -10.85 -4.37
N PHE A 189 8.71 -9.97 -3.41
CA PHE A 189 8.04 -10.19 -2.15
C PHE A 189 6.77 -9.36 -2.15
N LYS A 190 5.63 -10.07 -2.17
CA LYS A 190 4.29 -9.48 -2.15
C LYS A 190 3.50 -9.97 -0.96
N PHE A 191 2.77 -9.06 -0.34
CA PHE A 191 1.82 -9.39 0.73
C PHE A 191 0.58 -8.51 0.60
N LYS A 192 -0.53 -8.99 1.15
CA LYS A 192 -1.81 -8.32 1.10
C LYS A 192 -2.24 -7.91 2.50
N ASN A 193 -2.81 -6.73 2.61
CA ASN A 193 -3.51 -6.34 3.81
C ASN A 193 -4.85 -7.08 3.89
N ASN A 194 -4.89 -8.17 4.65
CA ASN A 194 -6.08 -8.99 4.93
C ASN A 194 -6.86 -8.50 6.16
N THR A 195 -6.49 -7.35 6.72
CA THR A 195 -7.19 -6.73 7.86
C THR A 195 -8.32 -5.79 7.40
N ASN A 196 -9.09 -5.30 8.34
CA ASN A 196 -10.19 -4.34 8.11
C ASN A 196 -9.79 -2.86 8.30
N ALA A 197 -8.49 -2.58 8.48
CA ALA A 197 -7.93 -1.25 8.66
C ALA A 197 -6.68 -1.04 7.77
N PRO A 198 -6.28 0.21 7.47
CA PRO A 198 -5.02 0.46 6.80
C PRO A 198 -3.83 -0.02 7.65
N VAL A 199 -2.79 -0.53 6.97
CA VAL A 199 -1.49 -0.84 7.56
C VAL A 199 -0.49 0.24 7.11
N TYR A 200 0.23 0.82 8.05
CA TYR A 200 1.33 1.75 7.80
C TYR A 200 2.66 1.01 7.94
N ILE A 201 3.52 1.14 6.94
CA ILE A 201 4.84 0.49 6.90
C ILE A 201 5.89 1.57 7.18
N ALA A 202 6.70 1.38 8.24
CA ALA A 202 7.78 2.27 8.64
C ALA A 202 9.12 1.54 8.73
#